data_1f00b2ed11394fd29f6b50dbdbc14820
#
_entry.id   1f00b2ed11394fd29f6b50dbdbc14820
#
_cell.length_a   1.000
_cell.length_b   1.000
_cell.length_c   1.000
_cell.angle_alpha   90.00
_cell.angle_beta   90.00
_cell.angle_gamma   90.00
#
_symmetry.space_group_name_H-M   'P 1'
#
loop_
_entity.id
_entity.type
_entity.pdbx_description
1 polymer ?
#
loop_
_entity_poly.entity_id
_entity_poly.type
_entity_poly.pdbx_seq_one_letter_code
_entity_poly.pdbx_strand_id
1 'polypeptide(L)'
;MGRWALPYPRRHINEVWKSVRTMYKHDELPNCKYIMCSTGKDNKEKNSVILFYFDSSKQEDKIKEYGNMLIDKLKYKPPSGVHGIYYKSKTVGADKKYLYKIDLNVDDSESD
;
A
#
# COMPACT_ATOMS: atom_id res chain seq x y z
N MET A 1 1.55 5.11 -15.08
CA MET A 1 1.97 5.09 -13.68
C MET A 1 1.02 4.22 -12.87
N GLY A 2 1.56 3.38 -12.02
CA GLY A 2 0.75 2.51 -11.19
C GLY A 2 0.96 2.81 -9.71
N ARG A 3 0.16 2.18 -8.87
CA ARG A 3 0.22 2.46 -7.44
C ARG A 3 -0.01 1.20 -6.61
N TRP A 4 0.74 1.10 -5.51
CA TRP A 4 0.47 0.12 -4.47
C TRP A 4 -0.47 0.75 -3.44
N ALA A 5 -1.51 0.02 -3.08
CA ALA A 5 -2.50 0.47 -2.11
C ALA A 5 -2.31 -0.30 -0.81
N LEU A 6 -1.98 0.41 0.27
CA LEU A 6 -1.77 -0.18 1.57
C LEU A 6 -2.86 0.29 2.53
N PRO A 7 -3.80 -0.58 2.90
CA PRO A 7 -4.83 -0.21 3.88
C PRO A 7 -4.27 -0.14 5.30
N TYR A 8 -4.77 0.83 6.05
CA TYR A 8 -4.44 1.04 7.46
C TYR A 8 -5.71 1.29 8.25
N PRO A 9 -5.73 0.92 9.53
CA PRO A 9 -6.88 1.26 10.37
C PRO A 9 -7.09 2.77 10.40
N ARG A 10 -8.33 3.18 10.25
CA ARG A 10 -8.68 4.60 10.15
C ARG A 10 -8.22 5.39 11.37
N ARG A 11 -8.28 4.77 12.55
CA ARG A 11 -7.86 5.43 13.79
C ARG A 11 -6.37 5.75 13.84
N HIS A 12 -5.55 5.08 13.04
CA HIS A 12 -4.10 5.28 13.03
C HIS A 12 -3.61 6.05 11.81
N ILE A 13 -4.51 6.39 10.88
CA ILE A 13 -4.10 6.90 9.58
C ILE A 13 -3.31 8.23 9.69
N ASN A 14 -3.69 9.09 10.62
CA ASN A 14 -3.02 10.39 10.76
C ASN A 14 -1.56 10.23 11.14
N GLU A 15 -1.27 9.35 12.08
CA GLU A 15 0.11 9.09 12.52
C GLU A 15 0.92 8.41 11.43
N VAL A 16 0.31 7.42 10.77
CA VAL A 16 0.98 6.70 9.70
C VAL A 16 1.29 7.65 8.55
N TRP A 17 0.32 8.49 8.19
CA TRP A 17 0.50 9.46 7.11
C TRP A 17 1.64 10.42 7.39
N LYS A 18 1.76 10.89 8.62
CA LYS A 18 2.88 11.74 9.03
C LYS A 18 4.21 11.03 8.84
N SER A 19 4.30 9.79 9.28
CA SER A 19 5.52 8.99 9.13
C SER A 19 5.88 8.79 7.67
N VAL A 20 4.89 8.43 6.85
CA VAL A 20 5.09 8.20 5.43
C VAL A 20 5.58 9.46 4.73
N ARG A 21 4.98 10.60 5.05
CA ARG A 21 5.39 11.88 4.47
C ARG A 21 6.83 12.21 4.83
N THR A 22 7.22 11.97 6.08
CA THR A 22 8.58 12.20 6.54
C THR A 22 9.56 11.31 5.78
N MET A 23 9.24 10.04 5.63
CA MET A 23 10.06 9.10 4.89
C MET A 23 10.20 9.52 3.42
N TYR A 24 9.11 9.97 2.82
CA TYR A 24 9.13 10.42 1.44
C TYR A 24 10.03 11.65 1.28
N LYS A 25 9.93 12.61 2.20
CA LYS A 25 10.76 13.81 2.20
C LYS A 25 12.25 13.50 2.31
N HIS A 26 12.59 12.47 3.06
CA HIS A 26 13.98 12.08 3.30
C HIS A 26 14.49 11.04 2.32
N ASP A 27 13.78 10.83 1.21
CA ASP A 27 14.16 9.88 0.17
C ASP A 27 14.32 8.45 0.69
N GLU A 28 13.57 8.10 1.71
CA GLU A 28 13.62 6.73 2.25
C GLU A 28 12.72 5.75 1.50
N LEU A 29 11.95 6.25 0.53
CA LEU A 29 11.09 5.43 -0.32
C LEU A 29 11.62 5.48 -1.76
N PRO A 30 12.64 4.66 -2.08
CA PRO A 30 13.27 4.73 -3.40
C PRO A 30 12.28 4.39 -4.51
N ASN A 31 12.39 5.12 -5.61
CA ASN A 31 11.57 4.97 -6.82
C ASN A 31 10.11 5.37 -6.66
N CYS A 32 9.68 5.76 -5.46
CA CYS A 32 8.34 6.24 -5.23
C CYS A 32 8.22 7.67 -5.77
N LYS A 33 7.29 7.89 -6.69
CA LYS A 33 7.14 9.18 -7.38
C LYS A 33 6.30 10.15 -6.58
N TYR A 34 5.24 9.69 -5.96
CA TYR A 34 4.50 10.49 -5.01
C TYR A 34 3.57 9.59 -4.18
N ILE A 35 3.01 10.17 -3.14
CA ILE A 35 2.17 9.47 -2.19
C ILE A 35 0.84 10.20 -2.05
N MET A 36 -0.21 9.45 -1.73
CA MET A 36 -1.53 10.01 -1.52
C MET A 36 -2.23 9.25 -0.41
N CYS A 37 -2.93 9.95 0.43
CA CYS A 37 -3.75 9.34 1.46
C CYS A 37 -5.21 9.50 1.09
N SER A 38 -5.91 8.38 0.98
CA SER A 38 -7.34 8.40 0.72
C SER A 38 -8.07 8.17 2.03
N THR A 39 -8.66 9.23 2.56
CA THR A 39 -9.58 9.09 3.68
C THR A 39 -10.96 8.94 3.06
N GLY A 40 -11.52 7.76 3.17
CA GLY A 40 -12.85 7.51 2.62
C GLY A 40 -13.86 8.53 3.13
N LYS A 41 -14.64 9.07 2.21
CA LYS A 41 -15.70 10.01 2.57
C LYS A 41 -16.83 9.32 3.32
N ASP A 42 -16.83 8.00 3.29
CA ASP A 42 -17.88 7.20 3.87
C ASP A 42 -17.42 6.71 5.23
N ASN A 43 -18.15 7.10 6.26
CA ASN A 43 -17.86 6.69 7.64
C ASN A 43 -18.01 5.18 7.86
N LYS A 44 -18.50 4.47 6.85
CA LYS A 44 -18.68 3.02 6.93
C LYS A 44 -17.38 2.24 6.71
N GLU A 45 -16.38 2.86 6.12
CA GLU A 45 -15.11 2.18 5.90
C GLU A 45 -14.25 2.21 7.15
N LYS A 46 -13.86 1.03 7.59
CA LYS A 46 -13.02 0.88 8.78
C LYS A 46 -11.56 1.21 8.51
N ASN A 47 -11.16 1.20 7.25
CA ASN A 47 -9.77 1.39 6.87
C ASN A 47 -9.63 2.56 5.92
N SER A 48 -8.51 3.26 6.05
CA SER A 48 -8.07 4.24 5.07
C SER A 48 -6.95 3.61 4.24
N VAL A 49 -6.62 4.21 3.12
CA VAL A 49 -5.61 3.65 2.22
C VAL A 49 -4.57 4.71 1.92
N ILE A 50 -3.30 4.32 1.97
CA ILE A 50 -2.21 5.14 1.47
C ILE A 50 -1.78 4.56 0.13
N LEU A 51 -1.69 5.41 -0.87
CA LEU A 51 -1.30 5.03 -2.22
C LEU A 51 0.13 5.48 -2.48
N PHE A 52 0.93 4.57 -3.00
CA PHE A 52 2.33 4.82 -3.32
C PHE A 52 2.50 4.65 -4.83
N TYR A 53 2.82 5.73 -5.52
CA TYR A 53 2.88 5.76 -6.97
C TYR A 53 4.29 5.53 -7.48
N PHE A 54 4.41 4.66 -8.46
CA PHE A 54 5.68 4.32 -9.10
C PHE A 54 5.54 4.43 -10.61
N ASP A 55 6.66 4.62 -11.31
CA ASP A 55 6.64 4.61 -12.76
C ASP A 55 6.17 3.27 -13.27
N SER A 56 5.44 3.30 -14.38
CA SER A 56 4.97 2.08 -15.00
C SER A 56 6.16 1.22 -15.41
N SER A 57 6.12 -0.04 -15.02
CA SER A 57 7.10 -1.01 -15.45
C SER A 57 6.36 -2.18 -16.05
N LYS A 58 6.89 -2.74 -17.12
CA LYS A 58 6.34 -3.95 -17.70
C LYS A 58 6.88 -5.19 -16.99
N GLN A 59 7.83 -4.99 -16.07
CA GLN A 59 8.44 -6.10 -15.34
C GLN A 59 7.75 -6.29 -14.00
N GLU A 60 7.01 -7.37 -13.91
CA GLU A 60 6.30 -7.73 -12.69
C GLU A 60 7.23 -7.81 -11.48
N ASP A 61 8.44 -8.38 -11.70
CA ASP A 61 9.39 -8.57 -10.61
C ASP A 61 9.78 -7.24 -9.95
N LYS A 62 10.00 -6.21 -10.76
CA LYS A 62 10.36 -4.89 -10.22
C LYS A 62 9.22 -4.27 -9.45
N ILE A 63 8.02 -4.41 -9.97
CA ILE A 63 6.83 -3.85 -9.31
C ILE A 63 6.63 -4.53 -7.96
N LYS A 64 6.82 -5.84 -7.91
CA LYS A 64 6.72 -6.58 -6.64
C LYS A 64 7.84 -6.21 -5.67
N GLU A 65 9.04 -5.92 -6.18
CA GLU A 65 10.13 -5.42 -5.34
C GLU A 65 9.74 -4.12 -4.65
N TYR A 66 9.10 -3.21 -5.38
CA TYR A 66 8.63 -1.95 -4.78
C TYR A 66 7.63 -2.22 -3.68
N GLY A 67 6.69 -3.13 -3.90
CA GLY A 67 5.73 -3.50 -2.87
C GLY A 67 6.38 -4.10 -1.64
N ASN A 68 7.34 -5.00 -1.84
CA ASN A 68 8.07 -5.60 -0.73
C ASN A 68 8.93 -4.57 0.01
N MET A 69 9.50 -3.63 -0.72
CA MET A 69 10.24 -2.52 -0.11
C MET A 69 9.35 -1.71 0.81
N LEU A 70 8.13 -1.41 0.37
CA LEU A 70 7.18 -0.67 1.21
C LEU A 70 6.83 -1.45 2.47
N ILE A 71 6.58 -2.74 2.34
CA ILE A 71 6.26 -3.59 3.48
C ILE A 71 7.41 -3.55 4.50
N ASP A 72 8.62 -3.66 4.01
CA ASP A 72 9.81 -3.69 4.86
C ASP A 72 10.10 -2.34 5.51
N LYS A 73 10.11 -1.29 4.71
CA LYS A 73 10.41 0.07 5.21
C LYS A 73 9.38 0.57 6.20
N LEU A 74 8.12 0.29 5.93
CA LEU A 74 7.02 0.75 6.77
C LEU A 74 6.72 -0.22 7.91
N LYS A 75 7.36 -1.38 7.91
CA LYS A 75 7.04 -2.46 8.85
C LYS A 75 5.54 -2.70 8.86
N TYR A 76 5.01 -2.84 7.65
CA TYR A 76 3.57 -2.88 7.43
C TYR A 76 2.91 -4.06 8.14
N LYS A 77 1.86 -3.75 8.88
CA LYS A 77 0.99 -4.75 9.49
C LYS A 77 -0.42 -4.53 8.96
N PRO A 78 -0.98 -5.51 8.25
CA PRO A 78 -2.31 -5.32 7.69
C PRO A 78 -3.37 -5.27 8.79
N PRO A 79 -4.41 -4.46 8.61
CA PRO A 79 -5.53 -4.47 9.55
C PRO A 79 -6.29 -5.78 9.45
N SER A 80 -7.15 -6.03 10.44
CA SER A 80 -7.96 -7.23 10.47
C SER A 80 -8.75 -7.40 9.17
N GLY A 81 -8.70 -8.60 8.62
CA GLY A 81 -9.40 -8.91 7.37
C GLY A 81 -8.62 -8.59 6.11
N VAL A 82 -7.45 -7.97 6.22
CA VAL A 82 -6.60 -7.66 5.08
C VAL A 82 -5.45 -8.68 5.02
N HIS A 83 -5.33 -9.38 3.91
CA HIS A 83 -4.34 -10.45 3.74
C HIS A 83 -3.32 -10.18 2.65
N GLY A 84 -3.34 -8.99 2.06
CA GLY A 84 -2.39 -8.66 1.02
C GLY A 84 -2.50 -7.21 0.60
N ILE A 85 -1.54 -6.78 -0.22
CA ILE A 85 -1.57 -5.45 -0.83
C ILE A 85 -1.72 -5.60 -2.34
N TYR A 86 -2.30 -4.59 -2.97
CA TYR A 86 -2.66 -4.67 -4.38
C TYR A 86 -2.04 -3.53 -5.17
N TYR A 87 -1.58 -3.85 -6.38
CA TYR A 87 -1.06 -2.88 -7.31
C TYR A 87 -2.07 -2.64 -8.42
N LYS A 88 -2.40 -1.39 -8.65
CA LYS A 88 -3.33 -0.98 -9.70
C LYS A 88 -2.63 -0.08 -10.71
N SER A 89 -3.02 -0.20 -11.96
CA SER A 89 -2.50 0.63 -13.03
C SER A 89 -3.68 1.14 -13.86
N LYS A 90 -3.49 2.29 -14.51
CA LYS A 90 -4.52 2.84 -15.38
C LYS A 90 -4.83 1.94 -16.57
N THR A 91 -3.92 1.03 -16.90
CA THR A 91 -4.09 0.12 -18.02
C THR A 91 -4.88 -1.13 -17.67
N VAL A 92 -5.21 -1.31 -16.39
CA VAL A 92 -6.01 -2.46 -15.98
C VAL A 92 -7.44 -2.25 -16.45
N GLY A 93 -7.98 -3.25 -17.15
CA GLY A 93 -9.35 -3.19 -17.62
C GLY A 93 -10.36 -3.15 -16.49
N ALA A 94 -11.58 -2.71 -16.79
CA ALA A 94 -12.63 -2.56 -15.79
C ALA A 94 -12.95 -3.88 -15.07
N ASP A 95 -12.64 -4.99 -15.70
CA ASP A 95 -12.93 -6.32 -15.13
C ASP A 95 -11.98 -6.72 -14.01
N LYS A 96 -10.81 -6.07 -13.93
CA LYS A 96 -9.79 -6.45 -12.96
C LYS A 96 -9.67 -5.39 -11.89
N LYS A 97 -9.69 -5.83 -10.64
CA LYS A 97 -9.55 -4.93 -9.51
C LYS A 97 -8.09 -4.53 -9.26
N TYR A 98 -7.15 -5.34 -9.70
CA TYR A 98 -5.74 -5.08 -9.50
C TYR A 98 -4.92 -5.79 -10.58
N LEU A 99 -3.69 -5.33 -10.79
CA LEU A 99 -2.76 -5.95 -11.74
C LEU A 99 -1.89 -6.99 -11.05
N TYR A 100 -1.34 -6.65 -9.88
CA TYR A 100 -0.50 -7.56 -9.10
C TYR A 100 -0.94 -7.53 -7.65
N LYS A 101 -0.57 -8.58 -6.93
CA LYS A 101 -0.90 -8.74 -5.52
C LYS A 101 0.30 -9.32 -4.78
N ILE A 102 0.52 -8.87 -3.57
CA ILE A 102 1.48 -9.48 -2.66
C ILE A 102 0.70 -10.01 -1.47
N ASP A 103 0.77 -11.32 -1.27
CA ASP A 103 0.12 -11.94 -0.12
C ASP A 103 0.96 -11.70 1.13
N LEU A 104 0.30 -11.36 2.21
CA LEU A 104 0.95 -11.12 3.49
C LEU A 104 0.70 -12.31 4.39
N ASN A 105 1.77 -12.81 4.99
CA ASN A 105 1.65 -13.86 5.98
C ASN A 105 1.17 -13.23 7.29
N VAL A 106 -0.14 -13.26 7.48
CA VAL A 106 -0.71 -12.88 8.75
C VAL A 106 -0.71 -14.13 9.59
N ASP A 107 0.21 -14.20 10.52
CA ASP A 107 0.32 -15.38 11.36
C ASP A 107 -0.67 -15.25 12.51
N ASP A 108 -1.86 -15.74 12.27
CA ASP A 108 -2.91 -15.69 13.29
C ASP A 108 -2.60 -16.59 14.48
N SER A 109 -1.69 -17.52 14.31
CA SER A 109 -1.34 -18.42 15.41
C SER A 109 -0.59 -17.71 16.53
N GLU A 110 0.01 -16.58 16.23
CA GLU A 110 0.73 -15.80 17.23
C GLU A 110 -0.20 -15.07 18.18
N SER A 111 -1.45 -14.97 17.84
CA SER A 111 -2.41 -14.32 18.70
C SER A 111 -2.71 -15.15 19.96
N ASP A 112 -2.16 -16.30 20.03
CA ASP A 112 -2.34 -17.18 21.19
C ASP A 112 -1.75 -16.56 22.45
#